data_14c507b20da1c75e78fc6d42709715c0
#
_entry.id   14c507b20da1c75e78fc6d42709715c0
#
_cell.length_a   1.000
_cell.length_b   1.000
_cell.length_c   1.000
_cell.angle_alpha   90.00
_cell.angle_beta   90.00
_cell.angle_gamma   90.00
#
_symmetry.space_group_name_H-M   'P 1'
#
loop_
_entity.id
_entity.type
_entity.pdbx_description
1 polymer ?
#
loop_
_entity_poly.entity_id
_entity_poly.type
_entity_poly.pdbx_seq_one_letter_code
_entity_poly.pdbx_strand_id
1 'polypeptide(L)'
;MSLIKDTLEKSIFDQMDETVTTPVSIRLPTNVSNQLDELSLTLDRSKSYLLLEFIKAGIKETNALLEERYSNPSQPEERDPSDFLNRKHFMLNTNYNRDKQAHFSMLKNQEAAAFCKGWKEYICQLSKGDTVYLYQSGVGVVASGIVSGELEKHDYAGTPEDKYSKALEDFRVGFKAISAKEFKDITNGGANFRRTMVELTQGQGHKIKSEIENRLKNSPQL
;
A
#
# COMPACT_ATOMS: atom_id res chain seq x y z
N MET A 1 3.43 8.18 -27.41
CA MET A 1 1.97 8.13 -27.70
C MET A 1 1.30 7.51 -26.48
N SER A 2 0.14 8.03 -26.08
CA SER A 2 -0.48 7.57 -24.81
C SER A 2 -1.09 6.19 -25.00
N LEU A 3 -0.74 5.24 -24.10
CA LEU A 3 -1.34 3.91 -23.98
C LEU A 3 -2.88 3.94 -23.89
N ILE A 4 -3.43 5.02 -23.36
CA ILE A 4 -4.88 5.25 -23.28
C ILE A 4 -5.47 5.37 -24.70
N LYS A 5 -4.81 6.12 -25.61
CA LYS A 5 -5.30 6.33 -26.98
C LYS A 5 -5.38 5.00 -27.74
N ASP A 6 -4.30 4.21 -27.73
CA ASP A 6 -4.23 2.93 -28.44
C ASP A 6 -5.22 1.90 -27.87
N THR A 7 -5.45 1.93 -26.56
CA THR A 7 -6.41 1.04 -25.89
C THR A 7 -7.84 1.42 -26.20
N LEU A 8 -8.17 2.72 -26.20
CA LEU A 8 -9.51 3.21 -26.52
C LEU A 8 -9.85 2.99 -28.00
N GLU A 9 -8.93 3.26 -28.93
CA GLU A 9 -9.15 3.01 -30.35
C GLU A 9 -9.45 1.55 -30.64
N LYS A 10 -8.75 0.62 -29.96
CA LYS A 10 -8.98 -0.82 -30.14
C LYS A 10 -10.29 -1.30 -29.50
N SER A 11 -10.62 -0.86 -28.29
CA SER A 11 -11.80 -1.32 -27.55
C SER A 11 -13.11 -0.70 -28.06
N ILE A 12 -13.09 0.52 -28.59
CA ILE A 12 -14.31 1.18 -29.10
C ILE A 12 -14.83 0.46 -30.35
N PHE A 13 -13.96 -0.21 -31.11
CA PHE A 13 -14.30 -0.89 -32.36
C PHE A 13 -14.43 -2.41 -32.25
N ASP A 14 -14.01 -3.05 -31.14
CA ASP A 14 -14.16 -4.50 -30.90
C ASP A 14 -15.47 -4.86 -30.20
N GLN A 15 -16.03 -6.03 -30.48
CA GLN A 15 -17.26 -6.54 -29.84
C GLN A 15 -16.95 -7.05 -28.43
N MET A 16 -17.90 -6.82 -27.48
CA MET A 16 -17.79 -7.23 -26.08
C MET A 16 -17.79 -8.74 -25.90
N ASP A 17 -16.84 -9.23 -25.11
CA ASP A 17 -16.88 -10.57 -24.53
C ASP A 17 -17.87 -10.59 -23.34
N GLU A 18 -18.75 -11.59 -23.27
CA GLU A 18 -19.73 -11.75 -22.19
C GLU A 18 -19.01 -12.19 -20.89
N THR A 19 -18.60 -11.23 -20.07
CA THR A 19 -18.04 -11.49 -18.74
C THR A 19 -19.08 -11.26 -17.64
N VAL A 20 -18.96 -12.00 -16.54
CA VAL A 20 -19.78 -11.78 -15.34
C VAL A 20 -19.61 -10.35 -14.86
N THR A 21 -20.70 -9.58 -14.80
CA THR A 21 -20.67 -8.17 -14.43
C THR A 21 -21.14 -7.95 -13.00
N THR A 22 -20.48 -7.01 -12.28
CA THR A 22 -20.91 -6.55 -10.96
C THR A 22 -21.42 -5.12 -11.09
N PRO A 23 -22.65 -4.79 -10.61
CA PRO A 23 -23.17 -3.43 -10.71
C PRO A 23 -22.39 -2.47 -9.81
N VAL A 24 -21.99 -1.32 -10.38
CA VAL A 24 -21.31 -0.24 -9.67
C VAL A 24 -22.05 1.07 -9.94
N SER A 25 -22.32 1.86 -8.90
CA SER A 25 -22.93 3.18 -9.02
C SER A 25 -21.88 4.27 -8.85
N ILE A 26 -21.84 5.22 -9.79
CA ILE A 26 -20.94 6.36 -9.74
C ILE A 26 -21.74 7.67 -9.90
N ARG A 27 -21.38 8.70 -9.13
CA ARG A 27 -21.92 10.06 -9.29
C ARG A 27 -20.89 10.90 -10.02
N LEU A 28 -21.29 11.43 -11.18
CA LEU A 28 -20.42 12.27 -12.00
C LEU A 28 -20.70 13.76 -11.75
N PRO A 29 -19.67 14.61 -11.73
CA PRO A 29 -19.85 16.07 -11.82
C PRO A 29 -20.58 16.44 -13.13
N THR A 30 -21.36 17.50 -13.14
CA THR A 30 -22.19 17.90 -14.29
C THR A 30 -21.37 18.13 -15.55
N ASN A 31 -20.19 18.76 -15.42
CA ASN A 31 -19.30 18.99 -16.56
C ASN A 31 -18.80 17.70 -17.21
N VAL A 32 -18.48 16.68 -16.40
CA VAL A 32 -18.05 15.36 -16.89
C VAL A 32 -19.22 14.61 -17.54
N SER A 33 -20.41 14.72 -16.94
CA SER A 33 -21.64 14.12 -17.52
C SER A 33 -21.94 14.70 -18.89
N ASN A 34 -21.85 16.04 -19.07
CA ASN A 34 -22.10 16.68 -20.36
C ASN A 34 -21.08 16.26 -21.43
N GLN A 35 -19.80 16.19 -21.07
CA GLN A 35 -18.77 15.68 -22.00
C GLN A 35 -19.04 14.23 -22.42
N LEU A 36 -19.52 13.40 -21.51
CA LEU A 36 -19.86 12.02 -21.80
C LEU A 36 -21.10 11.92 -22.71
N ASP A 37 -22.05 12.86 -22.58
CA ASP A 37 -23.21 12.97 -23.48
C ASP A 37 -22.78 13.31 -24.91
N GLU A 38 -21.91 14.27 -25.08
CA GLU A 38 -21.35 14.66 -26.38
C GLU A 38 -20.59 13.50 -27.04
N LEU A 39 -19.75 12.80 -26.27
CA LEU A 39 -19.03 11.63 -26.78
C LEU A 39 -19.97 10.48 -27.14
N SER A 40 -21.02 10.25 -26.36
CA SER A 40 -22.03 9.23 -26.64
C SER A 40 -22.72 9.46 -27.97
N LEU A 41 -23.08 10.70 -28.25
CA LEU A 41 -23.68 11.12 -29.52
C LEU A 41 -22.69 11.01 -30.70
N THR A 42 -21.46 11.47 -30.50
CA THR A 42 -20.43 11.51 -31.55
C THR A 42 -19.98 10.11 -31.98
N LEU A 43 -19.87 9.19 -31.03
CA LEU A 43 -19.36 7.83 -31.26
C LEU A 43 -20.46 6.79 -31.45
N ASP A 44 -21.73 7.19 -31.35
CA ASP A 44 -22.91 6.29 -31.40
C ASP A 44 -22.75 5.10 -30.43
N ARG A 45 -22.32 5.38 -29.17
CA ARG A 45 -22.13 4.40 -28.13
C ARG A 45 -22.84 4.83 -26.85
N SER A 46 -23.35 3.86 -26.07
CA SER A 46 -24.00 4.18 -24.80
C SER A 46 -23.01 4.76 -23.77
N LYS A 47 -23.48 5.67 -22.91
CA LYS A 47 -22.67 6.24 -21.81
C LYS A 47 -22.06 5.15 -20.92
N SER A 48 -22.83 4.10 -20.63
CA SER A 48 -22.34 2.99 -19.80
C SER A 48 -21.17 2.25 -20.44
N TYR A 49 -21.24 2.06 -21.77
CA TYR A 49 -20.14 1.48 -22.53
C TYR A 49 -18.89 2.36 -22.48
N LEU A 50 -19.04 3.66 -22.77
CA LEU A 50 -17.92 4.61 -22.72
C LEU A 50 -17.30 4.70 -21.33
N LEU A 51 -18.11 4.74 -20.27
CA LEU A 51 -17.61 4.72 -18.90
C LEU A 51 -16.81 3.47 -18.60
N LEU A 52 -17.28 2.30 -19.03
CA LEU A 52 -16.57 1.04 -18.82
C LEU A 52 -15.21 1.06 -19.54
N GLU A 53 -15.17 1.52 -20.78
CA GLU A 53 -13.91 1.60 -21.54
C GLU A 53 -12.94 2.63 -20.95
N PHE A 54 -13.42 3.78 -20.48
CA PHE A 54 -12.58 4.75 -19.76
C PHE A 54 -12.03 4.20 -18.45
N ILE A 55 -12.83 3.44 -17.71
CA ILE A 55 -12.38 2.77 -16.47
C ILE A 55 -11.32 1.72 -16.81
N LYS A 56 -11.54 0.86 -17.82
CA LYS A 56 -10.56 -0.14 -18.25
C LYS A 56 -9.24 0.51 -18.69
N ALA A 57 -9.33 1.55 -19.52
CA ALA A 57 -8.16 2.29 -19.98
C ALA A 57 -7.41 2.96 -18.82
N GLY A 58 -8.14 3.58 -17.87
CA GLY A 58 -7.56 4.18 -16.68
C GLY A 58 -6.87 3.17 -15.78
N ILE A 59 -7.47 2.00 -15.56
CA ILE A 59 -6.85 0.91 -14.80
C ILE A 59 -5.56 0.43 -15.49
N LYS A 60 -5.60 0.22 -16.80
CA LYS A 60 -4.43 -0.23 -17.57
C LYS A 60 -3.29 0.78 -17.50
N GLU A 61 -3.59 2.07 -17.69
CA GLU A 61 -2.58 3.14 -17.60
C GLU A 61 -2.01 3.26 -16.19
N THR A 62 -2.88 3.20 -15.17
CA THR A 62 -2.43 3.25 -13.78
C THR A 62 -1.51 2.06 -13.45
N ASN A 63 -1.86 0.86 -13.93
CA ASN A 63 -1.01 -0.32 -13.74
C ASN A 63 0.33 -0.17 -14.48
N ALA A 64 0.34 0.37 -15.70
CA ALA A 64 1.57 0.63 -16.46
C ALA A 64 2.46 1.66 -15.73
N LEU A 65 1.90 2.76 -15.23
CA LEU A 65 2.62 3.74 -14.43
C LEU A 65 3.16 3.16 -13.12
N LEU A 66 2.41 2.27 -12.48
CA LEU A 66 2.87 1.54 -11.30
C LEU A 66 4.01 0.58 -11.68
N GLU A 67 3.88 -0.16 -12.78
CA GLU A 67 4.94 -1.04 -13.28
C GLU A 67 6.21 -0.25 -13.66
N GLU A 68 6.09 0.88 -14.33
CA GLU A 68 7.23 1.75 -14.65
C GLU A 68 7.91 2.28 -13.38
N ARG A 69 7.11 2.73 -12.41
CA ARG A 69 7.61 3.21 -11.11
C ARG A 69 8.29 2.12 -10.31
N TYR A 70 7.83 0.86 -10.41
CA TYR A 70 8.37 -0.27 -9.68
C TYR A 70 9.44 -1.06 -10.47
N SER A 71 9.42 -0.99 -11.81
CA SER A 71 10.47 -1.56 -12.69
C SER A 71 11.72 -0.70 -12.73
N ASN A 72 11.58 0.58 -12.36
CA ASN A 72 12.68 1.48 -12.09
C ASN A 72 12.64 1.81 -10.58
N PRO A 73 12.92 0.86 -9.68
CA PRO A 73 13.26 1.23 -8.34
C PRO A 73 14.48 2.12 -8.54
N SER A 74 14.34 3.42 -8.31
CA SER A 74 15.50 4.21 -7.93
C SER A 74 16.26 3.31 -6.99
N GLN A 75 17.45 2.85 -7.39
CA GLN A 75 18.27 1.93 -6.59
C GLN A 75 18.12 2.43 -5.16
N PRO A 76 17.86 1.59 -4.16
CA PRO A 76 17.84 2.05 -2.80
C PRO A 76 19.13 2.82 -2.68
N GLU A 77 19.04 4.14 -2.58
CA GLU A 77 20.22 4.96 -2.36
C GLU A 77 20.90 4.27 -1.20
N GLU A 78 22.11 3.71 -1.43
CA GLU A 78 22.96 3.22 -0.35
C GLU A 78 23.22 4.46 0.50
N ARG A 79 22.30 4.71 1.41
CA ARG A 79 22.43 5.82 2.34
C ARG A 79 23.62 5.51 3.18
N ASP A 80 24.57 6.44 3.18
CA ASP A 80 25.74 6.39 4.04
C ASP A 80 25.25 6.01 5.46
N PRO A 81 25.86 4.99 6.10
CA PRO A 81 25.54 4.62 7.47
C PRO A 81 25.58 5.80 8.46
N SER A 82 26.25 6.90 8.10
CA SER A 82 26.28 8.14 8.87
C SER A 82 25.00 9.00 8.73
N ASP A 83 24.10 8.69 7.78
CA ASP A 83 22.88 9.46 7.53
C ASP A 83 21.73 9.12 8.50
N PHE A 84 22.04 9.14 9.79
CA PHE A 84 21.07 8.96 10.88
C PHE A 84 19.93 9.99 10.84
N LEU A 85 20.11 11.11 10.15
CA LEU A 85 19.14 12.20 10.05
C LEU A 85 18.03 11.93 9.01
N ASN A 86 18.23 10.96 8.12
CA ASN A 86 17.34 10.70 6.99
C ASN A 86 16.51 9.41 7.14
N ARG A 87 16.53 8.77 8.32
CA ARG A 87 15.73 7.57 8.59
C ARG A 87 14.25 7.90 8.58
N LYS A 88 13.51 7.16 7.76
CA LYS A 88 12.08 7.33 7.63
C LYS A 88 11.31 6.42 8.60
N HIS A 89 10.05 6.78 8.79
CA HIS A 89 9.11 6.01 9.58
C HIS A 89 7.96 5.57 8.70
N PHE A 90 7.63 4.29 8.73
CA PHE A 90 6.55 3.72 7.95
C PHE A 90 5.56 2.96 8.84
N MET A 91 4.30 3.10 8.55
CA MET A 91 3.28 2.23 9.08
C MET A 91 2.89 1.22 8.01
N LEU A 92 3.01 -0.06 8.30
CA LEU A 92 2.70 -1.18 7.42
C LEU A 92 1.50 -1.96 7.96
N ASN A 93 0.44 -2.07 7.16
CA ASN A 93 -0.72 -2.87 7.50
C ASN A 93 -0.40 -4.36 7.30
N THR A 94 -0.58 -5.15 8.34
CA THR A 94 -0.27 -6.59 8.33
C THR A 94 -1.32 -7.46 7.64
N ASN A 95 -2.33 -6.86 7.03
CA ASN A 95 -3.40 -7.54 6.28
C ASN A 95 -4.26 -8.53 7.10
N TYR A 96 -4.29 -8.41 8.41
CA TYR A 96 -4.93 -9.34 9.34
C TYR A 96 -6.38 -9.71 8.96
N ASN A 97 -7.16 -8.76 8.46
CA ASN A 97 -8.57 -9.01 8.12
C ASN A 97 -8.77 -9.91 6.91
N ARG A 98 -7.81 -9.93 5.98
CA ARG A 98 -7.86 -10.76 4.76
C ARG A 98 -7.06 -12.03 4.94
N ASP A 99 -5.93 -11.94 5.61
CA ASP A 99 -4.97 -13.03 5.74
C ASP A 99 -4.30 -13.00 7.12
N LYS A 100 -4.87 -13.76 8.03
CA LYS A 100 -4.32 -13.89 9.39
C LYS A 100 -2.96 -14.58 9.38
N GLN A 101 -2.71 -15.50 8.44
CA GLN A 101 -1.45 -16.21 8.36
C GLN A 101 -0.31 -15.26 7.98
N ALA A 102 -0.56 -14.33 7.05
CA ALA A 102 0.38 -13.27 6.70
C ALA A 102 0.76 -12.44 7.92
N HIS A 103 -0.23 -11.99 8.70
CA HIS A 103 0.00 -11.22 9.93
C HIS A 103 0.88 -11.97 10.92
N PHE A 104 0.53 -13.20 11.26
CA PHE A 104 1.31 -13.99 12.23
C PHE A 104 2.70 -14.34 11.71
N SER A 105 2.86 -14.56 10.40
CA SER A 105 4.17 -14.77 9.76
C SER A 105 5.06 -13.55 9.94
N MET A 106 4.56 -12.33 9.69
CA MET A 106 5.32 -11.09 9.86
C MET A 106 5.80 -10.91 11.30
N LEU A 107 4.93 -11.18 12.28
CA LEU A 107 5.31 -11.07 13.69
C LEU A 107 6.32 -12.15 14.10
N LYS A 108 6.12 -13.40 13.67
CA LYS A 108 6.99 -14.53 14.01
C LYS A 108 8.38 -14.39 13.37
N ASN A 109 8.43 -13.99 12.11
CA ASN A 109 9.68 -13.86 11.35
C ASN A 109 10.36 -12.51 11.56
N GLN A 110 9.73 -11.59 12.30
CA GLN A 110 10.24 -10.23 12.54
C GLN A 110 10.55 -9.54 11.19
N GLU A 111 9.56 -9.50 10.31
CA GLU A 111 9.72 -9.00 8.95
C GLU A 111 8.68 -7.93 8.61
N ALA A 112 9.03 -6.98 7.74
CA ALA A 112 8.11 -6.16 7.01
C ALA A 112 7.79 -6.86 5.71
N ALA A 113 6.54 -7.27 5.49
CA ALA A 113 6.16 -7.99 4.27
C ALA A 113 4.88 -7.45 3.65
N ALA A 114 4.79 -7.56 2.33
CA ALA A 114 3.57 -7.32 1.59
C ALA A 114 3.40 -8.37 0.47
N PHE A 115 2.17 -8.54 0.03
CA PHE A 115 1.74 -9.65 -0.80
C PHE A 115 0.96 -9.15 -2.00
N CYS A 116 0.91 -9.93 -3.04
CA CYS A 116 0.23 -9.69 -4.30
C CYS A 116 0.79 -8.52 -5.14
N LYS A 117 0.76 -8.71 -6.45
CA LYS A 117 1.18 -7.71 -7.42
C LYS A 117 0.45 -6.37 -7.19
N GLY A 118 1.18 -5.28 -7.24
CA GLY A 118 0.70 -3.92 -6.98
C GLY A 118 0.74 -3.51 -5.50
N TRP A 119 0.94 -4.47 -4.58
CA TRP A 119 1.05 -4.20 -3.14
C TRP A 119 2.40 -4.63 -2.56
N LYS A 120 2.95 -5.75 -2.98
CA LYS A 120 4.25 -6.26 -2.51
C LYS A 120 5.40 -5.30 -2.81
N GLU A 121 5.30 -4.55 -3.88
CA GLU A 121 6.32 -3.59 -4.33
C GLU A 121 6.50 -2.41 -3.35
N TYR A 122 5.53 -2.15 -2.46
CA TYR A 122 5.72 -1.13 -1.39
C TYR A 122 6.92 -1.43 -0.50
N ILE A 123 7.26 -2.71 -0.31
CA ILE A 123 8.43 -3.12 0.50
C ILE A 123 9.75 -2.63 -0.09
N CYS A 124 9.83 -2.44 -1.42
CA CYS A 124 11.02 -1.89 -2.08
C CYS A 124 11.34 -0.46 -1.63
N GLN A 125 10.35 0.31 -1.13
CA GLN A 125 10.55 1.68 -0.66
C GLN A 125 11.25 1.76 0.70
N LEU A 126 11.30 0.67 1.45
CA LEU A 126 11.97 0.61 2.73
C LEU A 126 13.49 0.56 2.53
N SER A 127 14.23 1.39 3.24
CA SER A 127 15.70 1.38 3.26
C SER A 127 16.21 0.90 4.63
N LYS A 128 17.41 0.37 4.64
CA LYS A 128 18.08 -0.04 5.90
C LYS A 128 18.14 1.12 6.88
N GLY A 129 17.73 0.87 8.12
CA GLY A 129 17.64 1.88 9.17
C GLY A 129 16.27 2.56 9.29
N ASP A 130 15.36 2.39 8.33
CA ASP A 130 13.99 2.91 8.46
C ASP A 130 13.24 2.17 9.56
N THR A 131 12.36 2.87 10.26
CA THR A 131 11.51 2.28 11.31
C THR A 131 10.17 1.89 10.74
N VAL A 132 9.75 0.65 10.95
CA VAL A 132 8.45 0.13 10.52
C VAL A 132 7.58 -0.18 11.74
N TYR A 133 6.35 0.34 11.72
CA TYR A 133 5.29 0.06 12.68
C TYR A 133 4.28 -0.89 12.05
N LEU A 134 4.14 -2.09 12.59
CA LEU A 134 3.18 -3.10 12.10
C LEU A 134 1.81 -2.81 12.68
N TYR A 135 0.86 -2.52 11.80
CA TYR A 135 -0.51 -2.17 12.14
C TYR A 135 -1.47 -3.34 11.87
N GLN A 136 -2.16 -3.78 12.90
CA GLN A 136 -3.24 -4.77 12.80
C GLN A 136 -4.58 -4.05 12.68
N SER A 137 -5.30 -4.29 11.59
CA SER A 137 -6.64 -3.71 11.37
C SER A 137 -7.60 -4.04 12.51
N GLY A 138 -8.27 -3.02 13.01
CA GLY A 138 -9.22 -3.14 14.13
C GLY A 138 -8.58 -3.15 15.52
N VAL A 139 -7.26 -3.27 15.62
CA VAL A 139 -6.53 -3.30 16.90
C VAL A 139 -5.61 -2.08 17.05
N GLY A 140 -4.68 -1.86 16.10
CA GLY A 140 -3.73 -0.77 16.18
C GLY A 140 -2.30 -1.19 15.83
N VAL A 141 -1.32 -0.39 16.20
CA VAL A 141 0.10 -0.73 16.10
C VAL A 141 0.42 -1.79 17.15
N VAL A 142 0.87 -2.96 16.72
CA VAL A 142 1.11 -4.16 17.54
C VAL A 142 2.59 -4.54 17.67
N ALA A 143 3.42 -4.05 16.74
CA ALA A 143 4.86 -4.28 16.75
C ALA A 143 5.59 -3.14 16.06
N SER A 144 6.89 -3.04 16.28
CA SER A 144 7.78 -2.17 15.51
C SER A 144 9.17 -2.80 15.39
N GLY A 145 9.91 -2.38 14.36
CA GLY A 145 11.30 -2.78 14.17
C GLY A 145 12.01 -1.85 13.21
N ILE A 146 13.30 -2.03 13.07
CA ILE A 146 14.19 -1.26 12.19
C ILE A 146 14.56 -2.17 11.02
N VAL A 147 14.44 -1.68 9.80
CA VAL A 147 14.81 -2.44 8.60
C VAL A 147 16.31 -2.73 8.62
N SER A 148 16.68 -4.01 8.60
CA SER A 148 18.08 -4.47 8.65
C SER A 148 18.47 -5.32 7.43
N GLY A 149 17.48 -6.03 6.84
CA GLY A 149 17.70 -6.96 5.73
C GLY A 149 17.51 -6.34 4.36
N GLU A 150 18.05 -7.03 3.37
CA GLU A 150 17.79 -6.76 1.96
C GLU A 150 16.39 -7.23 1.54
N LEU A 151 15.98 -6.89 0.31
CA LEU A 151 14.72 -7.36 -0.25
C LEU A 151 14.78 -8.85 -0.53
N GLU A 152 13.89 -9.59 0.10
CA GLU A 152 13.67 -11.01 -0.18
C GLU A 152 12.35 -11.20 -0.91
N LYS A 153 12.35 -12.11 -1.89
CA LYS A 153 11.18 -12.47 -2.69
C LYS A 153 10.87 -13.94 -2.46
N HIS A 154 9.63 -14.25 -2.14
CA HIS A 154 9.18 -15.59 -1.83
C HIS A 154 7.89 -15.92 -2.58
N ASP A 155 7.72 -17.22 -2.88
CA ASP A 155 6.45 -17.73 -3.37
C ASP A 155 5.39 -17.62 -2.26
N TYR A 156 4.18 -17.28 -2.63
CA TYR A 156 3.08 -17.17 -1.69
C TYR A 156 1.76 -17.67 -2.29
N ALA A 157 1.01 -18.48 -1.53
CA ALA A 157 -0.28 -19.04 -1.93
C ALA A 157 -0.26 -19.70 -3.33
N GLY A 158 0.87 -20.32 -3.71
CA GLY A 158 1.04 -20.99 -5.01
C GLY A 158 1.41 -20.05 -6.16
N THR A 159 1.60 -18.77 -5.91
CA THR A 159 2.06 -17.78 -6.90
C THR A 159 3.53 -17.47 -6.69
N PRO A 160 4.39 -17.60 -7.75
CA PRO A 160 5.80 -17.29 -7.67
C PRO A 160 6.06 -15.81 -7.28
N GLU A 161 7.05 -15.62 -6.41
CA GLU A 161 7.48 -14.31 -5.92
C GLU A 161 6.35 -13.38 -5.44
N ASP A 162 5.23 -13.90 -4.95
CA ASP A 162 4.06 -13.09 -4.59
C ASP A 162 4.11 -12.52 -3.16
N LYS A 163 5.22 -12.70 -2.46
CA LYS A 163 5.57 -12.06 -1.20
C LYS A 163 6.92 -11.37 -1.32
N TYR A 164 6.98 -10.08 -0.98
CA TYR A 164 8.24 -9.33 -0.77
C TYR A 164 8.38 -9.03 0.70
N SER A 165 9.60 -9.21 1.24
CA SER A 165 9.88 -8.95 2.64
C SER A 165 11.27 -8.36 2.87
N LYS A 166 11.43 -7.67 4.02
CA LYS A 166 12.70 -7.24 4.58
C LYS A 166 12.74 -7.56 6.06
N ALA A 167 13.86 -8.09 6.54
CA ALA A 167 14.04 -8.39 7.96
C ALA A 167 14.04 -7.11 8.80
N LEU A 168 13.54 -7.22 10.04
CA LEU A 168 13.51 -6.16 11.02
C LEU A 168 14.37 -6.56 12.23
N GLU A 169 15.26 -5.67 12.66
CA GLU A 169 16.00 -5.76 13.93
C GLU A 169 15.37 -4.86 14.99
N ASP A 170 15.86 -4.91 16.21
CA ASP A 170 15.28 -4.20 17.39
C ASP A 170 13.75 -4.36 17.43
N PHE A 171 13.30 -5.60 17.20
CA PHE A 171 11.88 -5.91 17.04
C PHE A 171 11.17 -5.90 18.39
N ARG A 172 10.15 -5.08 18.52
CA ARG A 172 9.42 -4.81 19.74
C ARG A 172 7.97 -5.25 19.61
N VAL A 173 7.57 -6.16 20.50
CA VAL A 173 6.19 -6.65 20.64
C VAL A 173 5.84 -6.76 22.13
N GLY A 174 4.59 -7.14 22.44
CA GLY A 174 4.17 -7.36 23.82
C GLY A 174 3.72 -6.10 24.55
N PHE A 175 3.74 -4.95 23.93
CA PHE A 175 3.14 -3.75 24.47
C PHE A 175 1.63 -3.68 24.16
N LYS A 176 0.87 -2.95 24.95
CA LYS A 176 -0.54 -2.65 24.66
C LYS A 176 -0.61 -1.92 23.31
N ALA A 177 -1.38 -2.46 22.35
CA ALA A 177 -1.50 -1.90 21.01
C ALA A 177 -1.89 -0.42 21.03
N ILE A 178 -1.33 0.39 20.13
CA ILE A 178 -1.71 1.79 19.94
C ILE A 178 -2.84 1.83 18.93
N SER A 179 -4.07 2.02 19.37
CA SER A 179 -5.25 2.08 18.53
C SER A 179 -5.18 3.27 17.55
N ALA A 180 -5.98 3.22 16.46
CA ALA A 180 -6.07 4.33 15.51
C ALA A 180 -6.47 5.66 16.16
N LYS A 181 -7.32 5.62 17.19
CA LYS A 181 -7.71 6.81 17.96
C LYS A 181 -6.52 7.35 18.75
N GLU A 182 -5.86 6.49 19.55
CA GLU A 182 -4.67 6.89 20.31
C GLU A 182 -3.55 7.39 19.40
N PHE A 183 -3.34 6.76 18.24
CA PHE A 183 -2.39 7.23 17.24
C PHE A 183 -2.67 8.68 16.84
N LYS A 184 -3.94 9.00 16.52
CA LYS A 184 -4.36 10.36 16.17
C LYS A 184 -4.11 11.34 17.33
N ASP A 185 -4.45 10.95 18.55
CA ASP A 185 -4.31 11.80 19.74
C ASP A 185 -2.81 12.07 20.04
N ILE A 186 -1.95 11.04 19.96
CA ILE A 186 -0.50 11.14 20.19
C ILE A 186 0.17 12.01 19.12
N THR A 187 -0.18 11.82 17.86
CA THR A 187 0.53 12.45 16.75
C THR A 187 -0.06 13.79 16.33
N ASN A 188 -1.23 14.20 16.87
CA ASN A 188 -2.02 15.34 16.44
C ASN A 188 -2.38 15.25 14.94
N GLY A 189 -2.52 14.03 14.40
CA GLY A 189 -2.84 13.79 13.00
C GLY A 189 -3.13 12.33 12.73
N GLY A 190 -3.89 12.06 11.68
CA GLY A 190 -4.22 10.70 11.26
C GLY A 190 -3.21 10.13 10.27
N ALA A 191 -3.27 8.82 10.09
CA ALA A 191 -2.65 8.12 8.97
C ALA A 191 -3.74 7.35 8.20
N ASN A 192 -3.50 7.05 6.94
CA ASN A 192 -4.46 6.24 6.18
C ASN A 192 -4.26 4.74 6.47
N PHE A 193 -4.87 4.26 7.55
CA PHE A 193 -4.77 2.87 8.01
C PHE A 193 -5.32 1.82 7.03
N ARG A 194 -5.97 2.23 5.95
CA ARG A 194 -6.48 1.31 4.91
C ARG A 194 -5.44 1.00 3.83
N ARG A 195 -4.38 1.81 3.74
CA ARG A 195 -3.28 1.55 2.79
C ARG A 195 -2.39 0.42 3.30
N THR A 196 -1.75 -0.27 2.36
CA THR A 196 -0.73 -1.30 2.67
C THR A 196 0.42 -0.69 3.46
N MET A 197 0.95 0.44 3.01
CA MET A 197 2.02 1.15 3.70
C MET A 197 1.82 2.66 3.59
N VAL A 198 2.21 3.39 4.63
CA VAL A 198 2.16 4.86 4.70
C VAL A 198 3.44 5.36 5.32
N GLU A 199 4.11 6.31 4.66
CA GLU A 199 5.20 7.07 5.26
C GLU A 199 4.63 8.05 6.30
N LEU A 200 5.19 8.06 7.48
CA LEU A 200 4.86 8.97 8.57
C LEU A 200 5.83 10.15 8.56
N THR A 201 5.37 11.31 9.01
CA THR A 201 6.31 12.41 9.27
C THR A 201 7.28 12.03 10.39
N GLN A 202 8.46 12.65 10.42
CA GLN A 202 9.45 12.44 11.49
C GLN A 202 8.83 12.66 12.88
N GLY A 203 8.03 13.72 13.04
CA GLY A 203 7.36 14.01 14.30
C GLY A 203 6.35 12.95 14.71
N GLN A 204 5.59 12.37 13.78
CA GLN A 204 4.69 11.25 14.05
C GLN A 204 5.46 10.00 14.45
N GLY A 205 6.49 9.65 13.68
CA GLY A 205 7.32 8.49 13.94
C GLY A 205 7.98 8.55 15.32
N HIS A 206 8.61 9.66 15.67
CA HIS A 206 9.24 9.84 16.98
C HIS A 206 8.24 9.73 18.13
N LYS A 207 7.05 10.33 18.02
CA LYS A 207 6.01 10.24 19.06
C LYS A 207 5.53 8.80 19.26
N ILE A 208 5.31 8.04 18.19
CA ILE A 208 4.88 6.64 18.27
C ILE A 208 6.01 5.77 18.86
N LYS A 209 7.26 6.00 18.46
CA LYS A 209 8.41 5.29 19.01
C LYS A 209 8.51 5.51 20.54
N SER A 210 8.44 6.75 20.99
CA SER A 210 8.48 7.11 22.41
C SER A 210 7.32 6.48 23.19
N GLU A 211 6.13 6.44 22.62
CA GLU A 211 4.97 5.81 23.25
C GLU A 211 5.13 4.29 23.38
N ILE A 212 5.68 3.62 22.38
CA ILE A 212 5.98 2.18 22.44
C ILE A 212 7.00 1.92 23.57
N GLU A 213 8.05 2.73 23.66
CA GLU A 213 9.07 2.60 24.72
C GLU A 213 8.47 2.80 26.12
N ASN A 214 7.56 3.76 26.27
CA ASN A 214 6.85 3.99 27.53
C ASN A 214 5.96 2.80 27.92
N ARG A 215 5.22 2.24 26.94
CA ARG A 215 4.36 1.06 27.17
C ARG A 215 5.15 -0.17 27.55
N LEU A 216 6.30 -0.39 26.92
CA LEU A 216 7.19 -1.51 27.25
C LEU A 216 7.76 -1.39 28.66
N LYS A 217 8.14 -0.18 29.11
CA LYS A 217 8.63 0.05 30.50
C LYS A 217 7.54 -0.18 31.55
N ASN A 218 6.27 0.12 31.19
CA ASN A 218 5.13 0.03 32.10
C ASN A 218 4.38 -1.31 31.99
N SER A 219 4.78 -2.20 31.08
CA SER A 219 4.22 -3.55 30.98
C SER A 219 4.78 -4.39 32.13
N PRO A 220 3.93 -5.06 32.93
CA PRO A 220 4.42 -5.98 33.95
C PRO A 220 5.26 -7.06 33.27
N GLN A 221 6.49 -7.24 33.71
CA GLN A 221 7.32 -8.37 33.29
C GLN A 221 6.59 -9.64 33.70
N LEU A 222 6.14 -10.44 32.73
CA LEU A 222 5.60 -11.79 32.91
C LEU A 222 6.73 -12.76 33.24
#